data_72b1b1406752511328f9426ea0aac87f
#
_entry.id   72b1b1406752511328f9426ea0aac87f
#
_cell.length_a   1.000
_cell.length_b   1.000
_cell.length_c   1.000
_cell.angle_alpha   90.00
_cell.angle_beta   90.00
_cell.angle_gamma   90.00
#
_symmetry.space_group_name_H-M   'P 1'
#
loop_
_entity.id
_entity.type
_entity.pdbx_description
1 polymer ?
#
loop_
_entity_poly.entity_id
_entity_poly.type
_entity_poly.pdbx_seq_one_letter_code
_entity_poly.pdbx_strand_id
1 'polypeptide(L)'
;MATQLILLGTGTPNACPNASGPASAVVVDGKAYLVDFGPGVVRQAAKAYHQGIDALRPDLLTCAFCTHLHTDHTAGYPDLIFTPWVLERQEPLTVFGPKGIADMTQHLLAAYAVDIDFRLHGFERANPVGYQVQAHEIQPGVIYQDERVLVEAFRVSHGTLESYGYRFTTADGVIVISGDTAPLAVTAQMAKGCDILLHEVEYTAGIACREPKWQKYHREVHTLSCDLAAIAQQAHPKLLVTYHRIYHMNVQDNTRDLNEEMAWRCRAILDEIRDAGYDGKVVNGQDLDCFSL
;
A
#
# COMPACT_ATOMS: atom_id res chain seq x y z
N MET A 1 22.95 1.25 6.24
CA MET A 1 21.75 0.81 6.98
C MET A 1 20.91 0.03 5.98
N ALA A 2 20.28 -1.06 6.37
CA ALA A 2 19.58 -1.96 5.44
C ALA A 2 18.27 -1.34 4.92
N THR A 3 17.97 -1.59 3.66
CA THR A 3 16.64 -1.31 3.08
C THR A 3 15.59 -2.20 3.73
N GLN A 4 14.44 -1.64 4.11
CA GLN A 4 13.35 -2.35 4.77
C GLN A 4 12.02 -2.05 4.08
N LEU A 5 11.15 -3.07 3.99
CA LEU A 5 9.72 -2.92 3.68
C LEU A 5 8.93 -3.10 4.98
N ILE A 6 8.13 -2.10 5.33
CA ILE A 6 7.23 -2.13 6.50
C ILE A 6 5.79 -2.07 6.00
N LEU A 7 4.96 -2.99 6.45
CA LEU A 7 3.53 -2.99 6.15
C LEU A 7 2.80 -2.16 7.20
N LEU A 8 2.33 -0.97 6.84
CA LEU A 8 1.56 -0.09 7.73
C LEU A 8 0.08 -0.46 7.78
N GLY A 9 -0.42 -1.08 6.71
CA GLY A 9 -1.78 -1.58 6.65
C GLY A 9 -1.93 -2.61 5.54
N THR A 10 -2.63 -3.70 5.85
CA THR A 10 -2.81 -4.85 4.95
C THR A 10 -4.28 -5.15 4.66
N GLY A 11 -5.17 -4.27 5.13
CA GLY A 11 -6.62 -4.38 4.96
C GLY A 11 -7.09 -4.12 3.54
N THR A 12 -8.40 -4.12 3.37
CA THR A 12 -9.15 -3.91 2.12
C THR A 12 -10.27 -2.89 2.40
N PRO A 13 -11.16 -2.54 1.46
CA PRO A 13 -12.31 -1.68 1.76
C PRO A 13 -13.22 -2.18 2.88
N ASN A 14 -13.12 -3.46 3.24
CA ASN A 14 -13.89 -4.01 4.37
C ASN A 14 -13.31 -3.51 5.71
N ALA A 15 -14.18 -3.01 6.57
CA ALA A 15 -13.80 -2.49 7.89
C ALA A 15 -13.38 -3.62 8.83
N CYS A 16 -12.19 -4.17 8.61
CA CYS A 16 -11.60 -5.18 9.48
C CYS A 16 -10.98 -4.51 10.72
N PRO A 17 -11.37 -4.90 11.94
CA PRO A 17 -10.81 -4.30 13.16
C PRO A 17 -9.32 -4.63 13.37
N ASN A 18 -8.82 -5.67 12.70
CA ASN A 18 -7.46 -6.20 12.88
C ASN A 18 -6.49 -5.80 11.78
N ALA A 19 -6.91 -4.98 10.80
CA ALA A 19 -6.07 -4.52 9.71
C ALA A 19 -6.40 -3.08 9.33
N SER A 20 -5.40 -2.23 9.29
CA SER A 20 -5.50 -0.86 8.77
C SER A 20 -5.64 -0.87 7.25
N GLY A 21 -6.14 0.21 6.66
CA GLY A 21 -6.23 0.34 5.21
C GLY A 21 -4.87 0.22 4.52
N PRO A 22 -4.83 -0.15 3.23
CA PRO A 22 -3.59 -0.44 2.52
C PRO A 22 -2.59 0.72 2.63
N ALA A 23 -1.42 0.43 3.19
CA ALA A 23 -0.29 1.34 3.25
C ALA A 23 0.98 0.55 3.54
N SER A 24 2.07 0.92 2.90
CA SER A 24 3.40 0.36 3.18
C SER A 24 4.46 1.45 3.14
N ALA A 25 5.63 1.18 3.70
CA ALA A 25 6.77 2.07 3.65
C ALA A 25 8.02 1.30 3.21
N VAL A 26 8.71 1.82 2.21
CA VAL A 26 10.09 1.45 1.89
C VAL A 26 10.99 2.41 2.67
N VAL A 27 11.79 1.88 3.60
CA VAL A 27 12.73 2.67 4.40
C VAL A 27 14.13 2.41 3.90
N VAL A 28 14.85 3.46 3.52
CA VAL A 28 16.24 3.40 3.04
C VAL A 28 17.04 4.46 3.75
N ASP A 29 18.10 4.06 4.44
CA ASP A 29 19.04 4.96 5.14
C ASP A 29 18.33 6.06 5.96
N GLY A 30 17.33 5.65 6.75
CA GLY A 30 16.63 6.57 7.67
C GLY A 30 15.57 7.47 7.02
N LYS A 31 15.26 7.28 5.74
CA LYS A 31 14.16 7.97 5.05
C LYS A 31 13.07 6.99 4.66
N ALA A 32 11.80 7.37 4.90
CA ALA A 32 10.64 6.58 4.54
C ALA A 32 10.01 7.10 3.24
N TYR A 33 9.64 6.16 2.37
CA TYR A 33 8.90 6.34 1.14
C TYR A 33 7.60 5.55 1.26
N LEU A 34 6.48 6.25 1.46
CA LEU A 34 5.18 5.62 1.66
C LEU A 34 4.59 5.17 0.32
N VAL A 35 3.90 4.03 0.32
CA VAL A 35 3.05 3.60 -0.80
C VAL A 35 1.65 3.39 -0.26
N ASP A 36 0.72 4.15 -0.80
CA ASP A 36 -0.65 4.34 -0.35
C ASP A 36 -0.75 4.94 1.07
N PHE A 37 -1.91 5.45 1.36
CA PHE A 37 -2.23 6.11 2.61
C PHE A 37 -3.68 5.80 3.02
N GLY A 38 -3.96 4.50 3.16
CA GLY A 38 -5.23 4.01 3.68
C GLY A 38 -5.50 4.46 5.11
N PRO A 39 -6.74 4.26 5.59
CA PRO A 39 -7.12 4.63 6.96
C PRO A 39 -6.17 4.06 8.01
N GLY A 40 -5.63 4.93 8.85
CA GLY A 40 -4.74 4.54 9.95
C GLY A 40 -3.24 4.69 9.66
N VAL A 41 -2.83 5.07 8.45
CA VAL A 41 -1.42 5.13 8.01
C VAL A 41 -0.50 5.85 8.99
N VAL A 42 -0.87 7.05 9.46
CA VAL A 42 -0.02 7.84 10.38
C VAL A 42 0.09 7.18 11.75
N ARG A 43 -0.99 6.59 12.25
CA ARG A 43 -0.98 5.88 13.55
C ARG A 43 -0.14 4.61 13.49
N GLN A 44 -0.19 3.91 12.37
CA GLN A 44 0.64 2.73 12.15
C GLN A 44 2.12 3.11 11.96
N ALA A 45 2.42 4.21 11.25
CA ALA A 45 3.77 4.75 11.18
C ALA A 45 4.31 5.12 12.58
N ALA A 46 3.49 5.79 13.41
CA ALA A 46 3.85 6.09 14.80
C ALA A 46 4.09 4.82 15.63
N LYS A 47 3.28 3.77 15.44
CA LYS A 47 3.52 2.47 16.09
C LYS A 47 4.85 1.85 15.66
N ALA A 48 5.14 1.83 14.36
CA ALA A 48 6.40 1.32 13.84
C ALA A 48 7.61 2.13 14.36
N TYR A 49 7.47 3.46 14.46
CA TYR A 49 8.46 4.32 15.12
C TYR A 49 8.72 3.89 16.57
N HIS A 50 7.67 3.66 17.36
CA HIS A 50 7.82 3.19 18.75
C HIS A 50 8.38 1.76 18.87
N GLN A 51 8.36 1.00 17.77
CA GLN A 51 9.03 -0.31 17.66
C GLN A 51 10.49 -0.21 17.18
N GLY A 52 11.02 1.00 17.00
CA GLY A 52 12.42 1.26 16.67
C GLY A 52 12.70 1.58 15.20
N ILE A 53 11.69 1.89 14.39
CA ILE A 53 11.89 2.32 13.00
C ILE A 53 11.84 3.85 12.94
N ASP A 54 12.96 4.49 13.24
CA ASP A 54 13.07 5.95 13.40
C ASP A 54 12.61 6.75 12.18
N ALA A 55 12.78 6.20 10.98
CA ALA A 55 12.31 6.83 9.73
C ALA A 55 10.79 7.04 9.66
N LEU A 56 10.02 6.31 10.48
CA LEU A 56 8.56 6.38 10.52
C LEU A 56 8.04 7.30 11.63
N ARG A 57 8.90 8.12 12.23
CA ARG A 57 8.45 9.21 13.09
C ARG A 57 7.54 10.14 12.28
N PRO A 58 6.33 10.46 12.75
CA PRO A 58 5.32 11.11 11.91
C PRO A 58 5.77 12.43 11.26
N ASP A 59 6.54 13.25 11.94
CA ASP A 59 7.04 14.52 11.41
C ASP A 59 8.09 14.36 10.28
N LEU A 60 8.60 13.14 10.05
CA LEU A 60 9.52 12.80 8.96
C LEU A 60 8.83 12.25 7.70
N LEU A 61 7.51 12.08 7.71
CA LEU A 61 6.76 11.56 6.58
C LEU A 61 6.56 12.64 5.52
N THR A 62 7.43 12.69 4.53
CA THR A 62 7.50 13.76 3.52
C THR A 62 7.35 13.28 2.07
N CYS A 63 7.32 11.96 1.81
CA CYS A 63 7.24 11.41 0.46
C CYS A 63 6.27 10.21 0.40
N ALA A 64 5.31 10.27 -0.53
CA ALA A 64 4.30 9.22 -0.69
C ALA A 64 3.98 8.98 -2.17
N PHE A 65 3.63 7.75 -2.50
CA PHE A 65 3.21 7.26 -3.82
C PHE A 65 1.83 6.64 -3.69
N CYS A 66 0.89 7.05 -4.52
CA CYS A 66 -0.47 6.52 -4.53
C CYS A 66 -0.63 5.57 -5.70
N THR A 67 -1.06 4.33 -5.44
CA THR A 67 -1.27 3.34 -6.51
C THR A 67 -2.49 3.68 -7.35
N HIS A 68 -3.60 4.03 -6.71
CA HIS A 68 -4.86 4.43 -7.34
C HIS A 68 -5.76 5.16 -6.34
N LEU A 69 -6.87 5.74 -6.81
CA LEU A 69 -7.70 6.65 -6.00
C LEU A 69 -8.92 5.99 -5.34
N HIS A 70 -8.90 4.69 -5.03
CA HIS A 70 -9.92 4.10 -4.17
C HIS A 70 -9.83 4.64 -2.73
N THR A 71 -10.97 4.65 -2.05
CA THR A 71 -11.06 5.24 -0.71
C THR A 71 -10.23 4.52 0.34
N ASP A 72 -10.11 3.22 0.26
CA ASP A 72 -9.28 2.44 1.18
C ASP A 72 -7.78 2.70 1.03
N HIS A 73 -7.31 3.15 -0.14
CA HIS A 73 -5.94 3.59 -0.40
C HIS A 73 -5.71 5.08 -0.10
N THR A 74 -6.78 5.88 0.01
CA THR A 74 -6.68 7.35 0.10
C THR A 74 -7.36 7.99 1.29
N ALA A 75 -8.22 7.29 2.04
CA ALA A 75 -8.98 7.91 3.14
C ALA A 75 -8.10 8.35 4.33
N GLY A 76 -6.87 7.89 4.45
CA GLY A 76 -5.87 8.40 5.39
C GLY A 76 -5.08 9.62 4.88
N TYR A 77 -5.34 10.09 3.65
CA TYR A 77 -4.59 11.21 3.07
C TYR A 77 -4.71 12.50 3.89
N PRO A 78 -5.89 12.93 4.35
CA PRO A 78 -5.98 14.08 5.25
C PRO A 78 -5.16 13.89 6.53
N ASP A 79 -5.19 12.70 7.13
CA ASP A 79 -4.39 12.38 8.32
C ASP A 79 -2.88 12.52 8.02
N LEU A 80 -2.42 12.05 6.86
CA LEU A 80 -1.03 12.18 6.41
C LEU A 80 -0.63 13.64 6.11
N ILE A 81 -1.55 14.47 5.67
CA ILE A 81 -1.30 15.90 5.46
C ILE A 81 -1.17 16.62 6.79
N PHE A 82 -2.15 16.47 7.68
CA PHE A 82 -2.33 17.35 8.83
C PHE A 82 -1.72 16.85 10.12
N THR A 83 -1.78 15.55 10.46
CA THR A 83 -1.22 15.05 11.71
C THR A 83 0.30 15.24 11.79
N PRO A 84 1.10 14.95 10.75
CA PRO A 84 2.53 15.25 10.75
C PRO A 84 2.85 16.75 10.87
N TRP A 85 2.02 17.61 10.26
CA TRP A 85 2.15 19.06 10.41
C TRP A 85 1.94 19.52 11.87
N VAL A 86 0.90 19.00 12.52
CA VAL A 86 0.66 19.26 13.96
C VAL A 86 1.83 18.79 14.83
N LEU A 87 2.53 17.76 14.38
CA LEU A 87 3.73 17.21 15.01
C LEU A 87 5.03 17.86 14.49
N GLU A 88 4.92 19.08 13.95
CA GLU A 88 6.04 19.92 13.53
C GLU A 88 6.81 19.47 12.28
N ARG A 89 6.15 18.77 11.32
CA ARG A 89 6.77 18.56 10.01
C ARG A 89 7.15 19.91 9.38
N GLN A 90 8.43 20.06 9.02
CA GLN A 90 9.01 21.30 8.51
C GLN A 90 9.05 21.38 6.98
N GLU A 91 8.75 20.30 6.29
CA GLU A 91 8.76 20.19 4.83
C GLU A 91 7.36 19.93 4.28
N PRO A 92 7.05 20.36 3.05
CA PRO A 92 5.83 19.93 2.37
C PRO A 92 5.80 18.41 2.19
N LEU A 93 4.61 17.84 2.16
CA LEU A 93 4.43 16.47 1.70
C LEU A 93 4.52 16.43 0.17
N THR A 94 5.41 15.62 -0.38
CA THR A 94 5.46 15.33 -1.82
C THR A 94 4.69 14.05 -2.11
N VAL A 95 3.73 14.11 -3.03
CA VAL A 95 2.89 12.96 -3.39
C VAL A 95 2.94 12.73 -4.90
N PHE A 96 3.18 11.50 -5.30
CA PHE A 96 3.12 11.02 -6.67
C PHE A 96 1.94 10.07 -6.83
N GLY A 97 1.12 10.23 -7.86
CA GLY A 97 -0.05 9.36 -8.03
C GLY A 97 -0.72 9.50 -9.39
N PRO A 98 -1.82 8.75 -9.62
CA PRO A 98 -2.56 8.79 -10.86
C PRO A 98 -3.23 10.14 -11.08
N LYS A 99 -3.72 10.34 -12.29
CA LYS A 99 -4.54 11.50 -12.64
C LYS A 99 -5.69 11.67 -11.64
N GLY A 100 -5.85 12.90 -11.15
CA GLY A 100 -6.83 13.29 -10.13
C GLY A 100 -6.24 13.46 -8.72
N ILE A 101 -4.99 13.01 -8.46
CA ILE A 101 -4.36 13.19 -7.14
C ILE A 101 -4.15 14.68 -6.81
N ALA A 102 -3.84 15.50 -7.81
CA ALA A 102 -3.67 16.94 -7.64
C ALA A 102 -5.02 17.61 -7.27
N ASP A 103 -6.09 17.28 -7.96
CA ASP A 103 -7.43 17.78 -7.66
C ASP A 103 -7.91 17.33 -6.28
N MET A 104 -7.71 16.04 -5.94
CA MET A 104 -8.02 15.51 -4.61
C MET A 104 -7.29 16.32 -3.52
N THR A 105 -6.00 16.58 -3.71
CA THR A 105 -5.18 17.38 -2.79
C THR A 105 -5.77 18.78 -2.57
N GLN A 106 -6.10 19.49 -3.65
CA GLN A 106 -6.68 20.83 -3.57
C GLN A 106 -8.00 20.84 -2.79
N HIS A 107 -8.88 19.86 -3.08
CA HIS A 107 -10.18 19.76 -2.40
C HIS A 107 -10.02 19.41 -0.92
N LEU A 108 -9.06 18.56 -0.55
CA LEU A 108 -8.76 18.25 0.85
C LEU A 108 -8.24 19.48 1.59
N LEU A 109 -7.30 20.23 1.02
CA LEU A 109 -6.81 21.47 1.63
C LEU A 109 -7.95 22.50 1.79
N ALA A 110 -8.82 22.62 0.80
CA ALA A 110 -10.00 23.49 0.89
C ALA A 110 -11.00 23.02 1.96
N ALA A 111 -11.22 21.73 2.11
CA ALA A 111 -12.11 21.17 3.13
C ALA A 111 -11.63 21.48 4.56
N TYR A 112 -10.32 21.56 4.76
CA TYR A 112 -9.69 21.85 6.06
C TYR A 112 -9.25 23.32 6.22
N ALA A 113 -9.70 24.23 5.34
CA ALA A 113 -9.30 25.64 5.36
C ALA A 113 -9.51 26.32 6.72
N VAL A 114 -10.57 25.97 7.44
CA VAL A 114 -10.85 26.54 8.79
C VAL A 114 -9.80 26.11 9.81
N ASP A 115 -9.41 24.83 9.82
CA ASP A 115 -8.37 24.33 10.73
C ASP A 115 -7.00 24.91 10.39
N ILE A 116 -6.69 24.99 9.10
CA ILE A 116 -5.43 25.59 8.61
C ILE A 116 -5.33 27.05 9.04
N ASP A 117 -6.38 27.86 8.83
CA ASP A 117 -6.40 29.27 9.22
C ASP A 117 -6.24 29.44 10.74
N PHE A 118 -6.97 28.64 11.51
CA PHE A 118 -6.89 28.67 12.98
C PHE A 118 -5.48 28.36 13.48
N ARG A 119 -4.82 27.34 12.93
CA ARG A 119 -3.47 26.94 13.33
C ARG A 119 -2.41 27.97 12.91
N LEU A 120 -2.53 28.55 11.72
CA LEU A 120 -1.57 29.55 11.23
C LEU A 120 -1.70 30.89 11.96
N HIS A 121 -2.92 31.37 12.16
CA HIS A 121 -3.19 32.73 12.62
C HIS A 121 -3.74 32.82 14.06
N GLY A 122 -4.14 31.68 14.64
CA GLY A 122 -4.61 31.58 16.03
C GLY A 122 -3.48 31.58 17.04
N PHE A 123 -3.73 31.00 18.22
CA PHE A 123 -2.76 30.97 19.33
C PHE A 123 -1.58 30.01 19.08
N GLU A 124 -1.78 28.96 18.29
CA GLU A 124 -0.80 27.89 18.02
C GLU A 124 0.40 28.39 17.19
N ARG A 125 0.13 29.27 16.23
CA ARG A 125 1.17 29.84 15.34
C ARG A 125 1.99 28.75 14.64
N ALA A 126 1.30 27.72 14.11
CA ALA A 126 1.95 26.60 13.43
C ALA A 126 2.81 27.07 12.25
N ASN A 127 3.82 26.28 11.90
CA ASN A 127 4.67 26.60 10.75
C ASN A 127 3.85 26.61 9.44
N PRO A 128 4.14 27.55 8.50
CA PRO A 128 3.34 27.72 7.28
C PRO A 128 3.69 26.74 6.17
N VAL A 129 4.53 25.76 6.40
CA VAL A 129 5.08 24.87 5.38
C VAL A 129 4.57 23.44 5.49
N GLY A 130 4.51 22.91 6.72
CA GLY A 130 4.29 21.48 6.96
C GLY A 130 2.92 20.92 6.52
N TYR A 131 1.90 21.75 6.29
CA TYR A 131 0.60 21.33 5.76
C TYR A 131 0.55 21.37 4.22
N GLN A 132 1.54 22.00 3.59
CA GLN A 132 1.57 22.11 2.12
C GLN A 132 1.83 20.74 1.49
N VAL A 133 1.29 20.58 0.29
CA VAL A 133 1.45 19.36 -0.50
C VAL A 133 1.87 19.69 -1.91
N GLN A 134 2.88 19.00 -2.38
CA GLN A 134 3.32 18.98 -3.78
C GLN A 134 2.81 17.70 -4.43
N ALA A 135 1.66 17.76 -5.08
CA ALA A 135 1.05 16.59 -5.73
C ALA A 135 1.44 16.55 -7.22
N HIS A 136 1.96 15.41 -7.65
CA HIS A 136 2.43 15.14 -9.01
C HIS A 136 1.65 14.00 -9.64
N GLU A 137 0.96 14.27 -10.75
CA GLU A 137 0.37 13.23 -11.58
C GLU A 137 1.46 12.56 -12.41
N ILE A 138 1.47 11.22 -12.42
CA ILE A 138 2.53 10.41 -12.99
C ILE A 138 2.14 9.75 -14.31
N GLN A 139 3.16 9.22 -15.00
CA GLN A 139 3.04 8.31 -16.12
C GLN A 139 4.01 7.14 -15.88
N PRO A 140 3.85 5.98 -16.57
CA PRO A 140 4.80 4.88 -16.45
C PRO A 140 6.24 5.29 -16.75
N GLY A 141 7.18 4.74 -15.99
CA GLY A 141 8.62 5.02 -16.10
C GLY A 141 9.20 5.51 -14.78
N VAL A 142 10.38 6.11 -14.81
CA VAL A 142 11.03 6.69 -13.63
C VAL A 142 10.27 7.95 -13.22
N ILE A 143 9.72 7.94 -12.01
CA ILE A 143 8.89 9.04 -11.47
C ILE A 143 9.56 9.78 -10.33
N TYR A 144 10.54 9.14 -9.67
CA TYR A 144 11.27 9.73 -8.56
C TYR A 144 12.67 9.13 -8.47
N GLN A 145 13.64 9.96 -8.12
CA GLN A 145 15.00 9.51 -7.83
C GLN A 145 15.66 10.47 -6.84
N ASP A 146 16.33 9.90 -5.85
CA ASP A 146 17.27 10.61 -5.01
C ASP A 146 18.53 9.74 -4.80
N GLU A 147 19.39 10.11 -3.84
CA GLU A 147 20.63 9.40 -3.56
C GLU A 147 20.44 7.99 -2.96
N ARG A 148 19.21 7.66 -2.50
CA ARG A 148 18.86 6.39 -1.83
C ARG A 148 18.10 5.44 -2.72
N VAL A 149 17.22 5.98 -3.58
CA VAL A 149 16.24 5.15 -4.29
C VAL A 149 15.93 5.70 -5.68
N LEU A 150 15.70 4.78 -6.61
CA LEU A 150 15.04 5.05 -7.88
C LEU A 150 13.69 4.35 -7.88
N VAL A 151 12.62 5.12 -8.16
CA VAL A 151 11.25 4.62 -8.19
C VAL A 151 10.69 4.67 -9.61
N GLU A 152 10.29 3.51 -10.11
CA GLU A 152 9.64 3.34 -11.40
C GLU A 152 8.17 2.97 -11.18
N ALA A 153 7.27 3.69 -11.83
CA ALA A 153 5.86 3.34 -11.90
C ALA A 153 5.58 2.50 -13.15
N PHE A 154 4.75 1.48 -13.03
CA PHE A 154 4.27 0.69 -14.16
C PHE A 154 2.76 0.56 -14.13
N ARG A 155 2.14 0.61 -15.31
CA ARG A 155 0.69 0.53 -15.42
C ARG A 155 0.18 -0.85 -15.03
N VAL A 156 -0.83 -0.89 -14.17
CA VAL A 156 -1.57 -2.11 -13.83
C VAL A 156 -3.04 -1.99 -14.22
N SER A 157 -3.82 -3.07 -14.09
CA SER A 157 -5.22 -3.12 -14.52
C SER A 157 -6.13 -3.27 -13.30
N HIS A 158 -6.87 -2.22 -13.00
CA HIS A 158 -7.87 -2.23 -11.93
C HIS A 158 -9.19 -1.63 -12.44
N GLY A 159 -9.84 -2.34 -13.35
CA GLY A 159 -11.04 -1.87 -14.03
C GLY A 159 -10.77 -0.62 -14.88
N THR A 160 -11.56 0.43 -14.66
CA THR A 160 -11.44 1.72 -15.38
C THR A 160 -10.56 2.74 -14.66
N LEU A 161 -10.10 2.43 -13.44
CA LEU A 161 -9.23 3.32 -12.69
C LEU A 161 -7.82 3.36 -13.27
N GLU A 162 -7.24 4.53 -13.23
CA GLU A 162 -5.82 4.69 -13.48
C GLU A 162 -5.05 4.16 -12.28
N SER A 163 -4.30 3.07 -12.48
CA SER A 163 -3.64 2.34 -11.40
C SER A 163 -2.20 1.99 -11.76
N TYR A 164 -1.34 2.00 -10.75
CA TYR A 164 0.10 1.79 -10.87
C TYR A 164 0.61 0.79 -9.83
N GLY A 165 1.55 -0.06 -10.24
CA GLY A 165 2.50 -0.70 -9.34
C GLY A 165 3.80 0.10 -9.32
N TYR A 166 4.63 -0.12 -8.30
CA TYR A 166 5.89 0.58 -8.10
C TYR A 166 7.05 -0.39 -7.93
N ARG A 167 8.19 -0.07 -8.56
CA ARG A 167 9.46 -0.75 -8.38
C ARG A 167 10.44 0.22 -7.72
N PHE A 168 10.92 -0.15 -6.54
CA PHE A 168 11.95 0.56 -5.79
C PHE A 168 13.27 -0.15 -5.99
N THR A 169 14.26 0.55 -6.54
CA THR A 169 15.63 0.06 -6.68
C THR A 169 16.51 0.85 -5.72
N THR A 170 17.21 0.14 -4.84
CA THR A 170 18.11 0.69 -3.82
C THR A 170 19.50 0.07 -3.96
N ALA A 171 20.46 0.53 -3.19
CA ALA A 171 21.80 -0.08 -3.15
C ALA A 171 21.77 -1.53 -2.61
N ASP A 172 20.80 -1.88 -1.76
CA ASP A 172 20.69 -3.20 -1.13
C ASP A 172 19.89 -4.20 -1.97
N GLY A 173 19.02 -3.72 -2.88
CA GLY A 173 18.19 -4.60 -3.72
C GLY A 173 16.93 -3.93 -4.25
N VAL A 174 15.94 -4.75 -4.59
CA VAL A 174 14.73 -4.36 -5.30
C VAL A 174 13.47 -4.81 -4.57
N ILE A 175 12.54 -3.87 -4.35
CA ILE A 175 11.19 -4.13 -3.84
C ILE A 175 10.19 -3.74 -4.92
N VAL A 176 9.23 -4.63 -5.18
CA VAL A 176 8.12 -4.35 -6.10
C VAL A 176 6.81 -4.44 -5.34
N ILE A 177 5.94 -3.45 -5.53
CA ILE A 177 4.61 -3.36 -4.91
C ILE A 177 3.58 -3.29 -6.03
N SER A 178 2.63 -4.23 -6.03
CA SER A 178 1.68 -4.36 -7.15
C SER A 178 0.63 -3.25 -7.21
N GLY A 179 0.19 -2.72 -6.06
CA GLY A 179 -1.12 -2.09 -5.96
C GLY A 179 -2.23 -3.11 -6.23
N ASP A 180 -3.46 -2.66 -6.43
CA ASP A 180 -4.57 -3.52 -6.83
C ASP A 180 -4.55 -3.75 -8.33
N THR A 181 -4.64 -5.01 -8.75
CA THR A 181 -4.48 -5.37 -10.17
C THR A 181 -5.05 -6.74 -10.53
N ALA A 182 -5.67 -6.84 -11.70
CA ALA A 182 -5.80 -8.13 -12.38
C ALA A 182 -4.41 -8.71 -12.73
N PRO A 183 -4.29 -10.02 -12.95
CA PRO A 183 -3.01 -10.64 -13.25
C PRO A 183 -2.45 -10.14 -14.61
N LEU A 184 -1.24 -9.58 -14.61
CA LEU A 184 -0.61 -9.01 -15.79
C LEU A 184 0.85 -9.46 -15.95
N ALA A 185 1.26 -9.68 -17.20
CA ALA A 185 2.64 -10.02 -17.54
C ALA A 185 3.64 -8.91 -17.13
N VAL A 186 3.22 -7.63 -17.17
CA VAL A 186 4.07 -6.52 -16.78
C VAL A 186 4.48 -6.60 -15.31
N THR A 187 3.59 -7.07 -14.43
CA THR A 187 3.92 -7.27 -13.01
C THR A 187 5.04 -8.28 -12.83
N ALA A 188 4.96 -9.43 -13.52
CA ALA A 188 6.03 -10.42 -13.49
C ALA A 188 7.35 -9.88 -14.08
N GLN A 189 7.29 -9.06 -15.14
CA GLN A 189 8.47 -8.44 -15.76
C GLN A 189 9.15 -7.45 -14.82
N MET A 190 8.37 -6.55 -14.20
CA MET A 190 8.89 -5.55 -13.27
C MET A 190 9.43 -6.17 -11.97
N ALA A 191 8.83 -7.30 -11.55
CA ALA A 191 9.25 -8.05 -10.37
C ALA A 191 10.34 -9.09 -10.65
N LYS A 192 10.85 -9.21 -11.89
CA LYS A 192 11.81 -10.25 -12.25
C LYS A 192 13.06 -10.20 -11.37
N GLY A 193 13.28 -11.26 -10.58
CA GLY A 193 14.43 -11.39 -9.69
C GLY A 193 14.50 -10.39 -8.54
N CYS A 194 13.39 -9.73 -8.20
CA CYS A 194 13.35 -8.79 -7.07
C CYS A 194 13.58 -9.52 -5.73
N ASP A 195 14.00 -8.77 -4.74
CA ASP A 195 14.19 -9.29 -3.39
C ASP A 195 12.84 -9.52 -2.71
N ILE A 196 11.92 -8.56 -2.81
CA ILE A 196 10.57 -8.66 -2.27
C ILE A 196 9.56 -8.28 -3.36
N LEU A 197 8.58 -9.15 -3.58
CA LEU A 197 7.35 -8.83 -4.29
C LEU A 197 6.22 -8.74 -3.26
N LEU A 198 5.73 -7.52 -2.99
CA LEU A 198 4.50 -7.27 -2.22
C LEU A 198 3.34 -7.23 -3.20
N HIS A 199 2.41 -8.18 -3.10
CA HIS A 199 1.32 -8.31 -4.05
C HIS A 199 -0.03 -8.51 -3.36
N GLU A 200 -1.08 -7.84 -3.86
CA GLU A 200 -2.45 -8.10 -3.45
C GLU A 200 -2.86 -9.53 -3.79
N VAL A 201 -3.86 -10.05 -3.11
CA VAL A 201 -4.35 -11.40 -3.41
C VAL A 201 -5.81 -11.59 -3.07
N GLU A 202 -6.51 -12.31 -3.93
CA GLU A 202 -7.88 -12.73 -3.72
C GLU A 202 -7.97 -14.25 -3.51
N TYR A 203 -8.72 -14.67 -2.48
CA TYR A 203 -8.95 -16.07 -2.17
C TYR A 203 -9.76 -16.75 -3.27
N THR A 204 -9.16 -17.66 -4.04
CA THR A 204 -9.75 -18.28 -5.24
C THR A 204 -11.02 -19.08 -4.91
N ALA A 205 -10.99 -19.93 -3.87
CA ALA A 205 -12.17 -20.69 -3.49
C ALA A 205 -13.29 -19.79 -2.91
N GLY A 206 -12.92 -18.67 -2.32
CA GLY A 206 -13.89 -17.70 -1.78
C GLY A 206 -14.73 -17.03 -2.86
N ILE A 207 -14.11 -16.67 -3.99
CA ILE A 207 -14.86 -16.03 -5.09
C ILE A 207 -15.88 -16.98 -5.72
N ALA A 208 -15.63 -18.28 -5.72
CA ALA A 208 -16.55 -19.27 -6.29
C ALA A 208 -17.93 -19.25 -5.59
N CYS A 209 -18.01 -18.77 -4.35
CA CYS A 209 -19.24 -18.62 -3.58
C CYS A 209 -20.04 -17.34 -3.91
N ARG A 210 -19.47 -16.43 -4.73
CA ARG A 210 -20.13 -15.16 -5.09
C ARG A 210 -21.03 -15.32 -6.32
N GLU A 211 -21.98 -14.40 -6.47
CA GLU A 211 -22.82 -14.35 -7.68
C GLU A 211 -21.96 -14.14 -8.95
N PRO A 212 -22.35 -14.70 -10.11
CA PRO A 212 -21.55 -14.64 -11.34
C PRO A 212 -21.07 -13.25 -11.74
N LYS A 213 -21.90 -12.20 -11.52
CA LYS A 213 -21.51 -10.80 -11.80
C LYS A 213 -20.32 -10.34 -10.98
N TRP A 214 -20.26 -10.75 -9.69
CA TRP A 214 -19.15 -10.42 -8.79
C TRP A 214 -17.93 -11.25 -9.08
N GLN A 215 -18.09 -12.53 -9.44
CA GLN A 215 -16.97 -13.37 -9.89
C GLN A 215 -16.29 -12.76 -11.13
N LYS A 216 -17.10 -12.25 -12.09
CA LYS A 216 -16.57 -11.59 -13.28
C LYS A 216 -15.84 -10.31 -12.89
N TYR A 217 -16.46 -9.43 -12.11
CA TYR A 217 -15.88 -8.16 -11.67
C TYR A 217 -14.52 -8.37 -11.00
N HIS A 218 -14.48 -9.22 -9.98
CA HIS A 218 -13.25 -9.45 -9.21
C HIS A 218 -12.10 -9.99 -10.08
N ARG A 219 -12.38 -10.92 -10.98
CA ARG A 219 -11.36 -11.45 -11.94
C ARG A 219 -10.81 -10.39 -12.91
N GLU A 220 -11.57 -9.32 -13.15
CA GLU A 220 -11.13 -8.22 -14.03
C GLU A 220 -10.33 -7.15 -13.28
N VAL A 221 -10.35 -7.15 -11.94
CA VAL A 221 -9.75 -6.07 -11.13
C VAL A 221 -8.77 -6.55 -10.06
N HIS A 222 -8.78 -7.84 -9.70
CA HIS A 222 -7.91 -8.41 -8.66
C HIS A 222 -7.22 -9.70 -9.13
N THR A 223 -6.18 -10.09 -8.41
CA THR A 223 -5.37 -11.29 -8.71
C THR A 223 -5.74 -12.43 -7.77
N LEU A 224 -6.27 -13.52 -8.35
CA LEU A 224 -6.55 -14.74 -7.57
C LEU A 224 -5.25 -15.39 -7.09
N SER A 225 -5.29 -16.11 -5.98
CA SER A 225 -4.14 -16.80 -5.41
C SER A 225 -3.47 -17.78 -6.40
N CYS A 226 -4.26 -18.47 -7.23
CA CYS A 226 -3.73 -19.34 -8.28
C CYS A 226 -3.01 -18.55 -9.41
N ASP A 227 -3.51 -17.37 -9.77
CA ASP A 227 -2.90 -16.50 -10.78
C ASP A 227 -1.64 -15.82 -10.22
N LEU A 228 -1.65 -15.45 -8.92
CA LEU A 228 -0.46 -14.93 -8.25
C LEU A 228 0.69 -15.94 -8.24
N ALA A 229 0.39 -17.22 -8.08
CA ALA A 229 1.40 -18.28 -8.21
C ALA A 229 2.10 -18.24 -9.58
N ALA A 230 1.34 -18.07 -10.67
CA ALA A 230 1.91 -17.97 -12.02
C ALA A 230 2.77 -16.71 -12.22
N ILE A 231 2.34 -15.56 -11.66
CA ILE A 231 3.14 -14.32 -11.65
C ILE A 231 4.46 -14.55 -10.89
N ALA A 232 4.39 -15.13 -9.70
CA ALA A 232 5.57 -15.37 -8.86
C ALA A 232 6.53 -16.41 -9.48
N GLN A 233 6.01 -17.43 -10.17
CA GLN A 233 6.82 -18.39 -10.94
C GLN A 233 7.60 -17.71 -12.08
N GLN A 234 7.01 -16.71 -12.74
CA GLN A 234 7.68 -15.96 -13.80
C GLN A 234 8.67 -14.92 -13.27
N ALA A 235 8.30 -14.26 -12.16
CA ALA A 235 9.08 -13.20 -11.54
C ALA A 235 10.28 -13.74 -10.77
N HIS A 236 10.19 -14.92 -10.16
CA HIS A 236 11.20 -15.49 -9.24
C HIS A 236 11.66 -14.53 -8.15
N PRO A 237 10.74 -13.93 -7.37
CA PRO A 237 11.13 -13.08 -6.24
C PRO A 237 11.85 -13.92 -5.16
N LYS A 238 12.80 -13.32 -4.42
CA LYS A 238 13.39 -14.01 -3.27
C LYS A 238 12.37 -14.22 -2.15
N LEU A 239 11.40 -13.30 -2.01
CA LEU A 239 10.28 -13.40 -1.09
C LEU A 239 9.02 -12.82 -1.74
N LEU A 240 7.95 -13.60 -1.77
CA LEU A 240 6.58 -13.13 -2.06
C LEU A 240 5.89 -12.81 -0.74
N VAL A 241 5.39 -11.58 -0.61
CA VAL A 241 4.57 -11.15 0.54
C VAL A 241 3.17 -10.80 0.02
N THR A 242 2.14 -11.43 0.59
CA THR A 242 0.76 -11.08 0.25
C THR A 242 0.21 -10.04 1.20
N TYR A 243 -0.50 -9.05 0.66
CA TYR A 243 -1.24 -8.03 1.43
C TYR A 243 -2.59 -7.77 0.75
N HIS A 244 -3.38 -6.82 1.21
CA HIS A 244 -4.69 -6.49 0.62
C HIS A 244 -5.47 -7.77 0.26
N ARG A 245 -5.69 -8.63 1.28
CA ARG A 245 -6.25 -9.97 1.07
C ARG A 245 -7.76 -9.93 1.04
N ILE A 246 -8.35 -10.28 -0.10
CA ILE A 246 -9.79 -10.33 -0.30
C ILE A 246 -10.30 -11.73 0.03
N TYR A 247 -11.00 -11.88 1.16
CA TYR A 247 -11.41 -13.17 1.71
C TYR A 247 -12.79 -13.65 1.28
N HIS A 248 -13.63 -12.76 0.73
CA HIS A 248 -15.04 -13.04 0.43
C HIS A 248 -15.87 -13.56 1.61
N MET A 249 -15.63 -13.03 2.78
CA MET A 249 -16.40 -13.41 3.96
C MET A 249 -17.84 -12.91 3.87
N ASN A 250 -18.81 -13.81 4.08
CA ASN A 250 -20.21 -13.41 4.29
C ASN A 250 -20.42 -13.15 5.78
N VAL A 251 -20.91 -11.96 6.11
CA VAL A 251 -21.28 -11.59 7.49
C VAL A 251 -22.38 -12.55 8.05
N GLN A 252 -23.13 -13.21 7.18
CA GLN A 252 -24.21 -14.13 7.53
C GLN A 252 -23.73 -15.55 7.84
N ASP A 253 -22.52 -15.93 7.43
CA ASP A 253 -21.95 -17.28 7.68
C ASP A 253 -21.20 -17.39 9.01
N ASN A 254 -21.39 -16.43 9.92
CA ASN A 254 -20.68 -16.33 11.21
C ASN A 254 -21.05 -17.45 12.19
N THR A 255 -20.69 -18.67 11.86
CA THR A 255 -20.66 -19.79 12.80
C THR A 255 -19.33 -19.94 13.54
N ARG A 256 -18.30 -19.16 13.11
CA ARG A 256 -16.95 -19.14 13.71
C ARG A 256 -16.60 -17.73 14.18
N ASP A 257 -15.67 -17.63 15.13
CA ASP A 257 -15.02 -16.38 15.46
C ASP A 257 -14.37 -15.76 14.20
N LEU A 258 -14.55 -14.46 14.02
CA LEU A 258 -14.02 -13.73 12.85
C LEU A 258 -12.50 -13.93 12.69
N ASN A 259 -11.77 -13.93 13.79
CA ASN A 259 -10.31 -14.09 13.79
C ASN A 259 -9.91 -15.52 13.36
N GLU A 260 -10.65 -16.52 13.79
CA GLU A 260 -10.40 -17.92 13.38
C GLU A 260 -10.67 -18.11 11.89
N GLU A 261 -11.75 -17.53 11.38
CA GLU A 261 -12.09 -17.59 9.95
C GLU A 261 -11.05 -16.88 9.09
N MET A 262 -10.63 -15.68 9.48
CA MET A 262 -9.57 -14.94 8.79
C MET A 262 -8.25 -15.71 8.81
N ALA A 263 -7.86 -16.27 9.96
CA ALA A 263 -6.64 -17.08 10.07
C ALA A 263 -6.69 -18.32 9.19
N TRP A 264 -7.85 -18.96 9.10
CA TRP A 264 -8.04 -20.10 8.20
C TRP A 264 -7.89 -19.69 6.73
N ARG A 265 -8.55 -18.61 6.28
CA ARG A 265 -8.46 -18.12 4.90
C ARG A 265 -7.07 -17.64 4.53
N CYS A 266 -6.36 -17.02 5.47
CA CYS A 266 -4.94 -16.71 5.29
C CYS A 266 -4.10 -17.96 4.96
N ARG A 267 -4.32 -19.05 5.68
CA ARG A 267 -3.63 -20.33 5.38
C ARG A 267 -4.08 -20.88 4.03
N ALA A 268 -5.39 -20.89 3.76
CA ALA A 268 -5.93 -21.39 2.50
C ALA A 268 -5.38 -20.66 1.27
N ILE A 269 -5.16 -19.32 1.33
CA ILE A 269 -4.50 -18.56 0.27
C ILE A 269 -3.08 -19.08 0.01
N LEU A 270 -2.30 -19.36 1.06
CA LEU A 270 -0.94 -19.90 0.89
C LEU A 270 -0.99 -21.32 0.30
N ASP A 271 -1.94 -22.13 0.75
CA ASP A 271 -2.14 -23.50 0.21
C ASP A 271 -2.50 -23.44 -1.28
N GLU A 272 -3.44 -22.57 -1.69
CA GLU A 272 -3.80 -22.38 -3.12
C GLU A 272 -2.60 -21.92 -3.97
N ILE A 273 -1.74 -21.04 -3.44
CA ILE A 273 -0.51 -20.59 -4.12
C ILE A 273 0.46 -21.79 -4.29
N ARG A 274 0.59 -22.64 -3.27
CA ARG A 274 1.43 -23.86 -3.32
C ARG A 274 0.86 -24.91 -4.27
N ASP A 275 -0.45 -25.17 -4.20
CA ASP A 275 -1.14 -26.15 -5.05
C ASP A 275 -1.09 -25.74 -6.52
N ALA A 276 -1.05 -24.43 -6.82
CA ALA A 276 -0.81 -23.90 -8.15
C ALA A 276 0.66 -23.99 -8.62
N GLY A 277 1.55 -24.58 -7.79
CA GLY A 277 2.92 -24.97 -8.15
C GLY A 277 4.00 -23.94 -7.81
N TYR A 278 3.71 -22.87 -7.07
CA TYR A 278 4.76 -21.96 -6.62
C TYR A 278 5.50 -22.53 -5.40
N ASP A 279 6.78 -22.86 -5.57
CA ASP A 279 7.66 -23.46 -4.56
C ASP A 279 8.60 -22.45 -3.86
N GLY A 280 8.60 -21.18 -4.31
CA GLY A 280 9.38 -20.10 -3.70
C GLY A 280 8.92 -19.72 -2.28
N LYS A 281 9.63 -18.81 -1.62
CA LYS A 281 9.22 -18.32 -0.29
C LYS A 281 7.99 -17.42 -0.42
N VAL A 282 6.94 -17.71 0.33
CA VAL A 282 5.73 -16.90 0.41
C VAL A 282 5.24 -16.76 1.85
N VAL A 283 4.80 -15.55 2.22
CA VAL A 283 4.21 -15.23 3.52
C VAL A 283 2.99 -14.33 3.35
N ASN A 284 2.03 -14.45 4.26
CA ASN A 284 0.97 -13.45 4.40
C ASN A 284 1.48 -12.32 5.30
N GLY A 285 1.61 -11.11 4.74
CA GLY A 285 1.98 -9.94 5.50
C GLY A 285 0.90 -9.52 6.48
N GLN A 286 1.30 -8.96 7.61
CA GLN A 286 0.42 -8.39 8.62
C GLN A 286 0.81 -6.93 8.89
N ASP A 287 -0.10 -6.17 9.48
CA ASP A 287 0.21 -4.80 9.91
C ASP A 287 1.44 -4.82 10.83
N LEU A 288 2.39 -3.94 10.55
CA LEU A 288 3.67 -3.77 11.24
C LEU A 288 4.73 -4.86 10.99
N ASP A 289 4.48 -5.82 10.08
CA ASP A 289 5.56 -6.69 9.62
C ASP A 289 6.67 -5.85 8.96
N CYS A 290 7.91 -6.22 9.26
CA CYS A 290 9.12 -5.59 8.74
C CYS A 290 10.00 -6.64 8.05
N PHE A 291 10.32 -6.41 6.78
CA PHE A 291 11.17 -7.27 5.96
C PHE A 291 12.42 -6.49 5.56
N SER A 292 13.60 -6.99 5.91
CA SER A 292 14.88 -6.38 5.53
C SER A 292 15.51 -7.08 4.33
N LEU A 293 16.15 -6.31 3.44
CA LEU A 293 16.93 -6.81 2.31
C LEU A 293 18.34 -7.22 2.73
#